data_7f2fc9688069c454c8ca68c624f1a940
#
_entry.id   7f2fc9688069c454c8ca68c624f1a940
#
_cell.length_a   1.000
_cell.length_b   1.000
_cell.length_c   1.000
_cell.angle_alpha   90.00
_cell.angle_beta   90.00
_cell.angle_gamma   90.00
#
_symmetry.space_group_name_H-M   'P 1'
#
loop_
_entity.id
_entity.type
_entity.pdbx_description
1 polymer ?
#
loop_
_entity_poly.entity_id
_entity_poly.type
_entity_poly.pdbx_seq_one_letter_code
_entity_poly.pdbx_strand_id
1 'polypeptide(L)'
;MMNKTYKFEICIDSVQSAINAQKAGADRVELCDNLFEGGTTSSAGMIKRVKEMAPGVQLFVIIRPRGGDFLYTNDEIEVMLADIAIARSLGVDGIVSGALLPDGSIDVETIQKLISACEHLPFTFHRAFDMCNDPEVALEQLIKLGCKRVLTSGLKQTADIGIENIAKLVTQANSRITILVGSGIKPNNIAHIAQSTLAHEFHFSARKESTSKMTFKNQDINMGGIAGIPEFSLFQSDFDLIKNTIKAIINN
;
A
#
# COMPACT_ATOMS: atom_id res chain seq x y z
N MET A 1 17.65 19.63 17.51
CA MET A 1 17.18 18.84 16.34
C MET A 1 15.90 18.17 16.75
N MET A 2 14.76 18.45 16.09
CA MET A 2 13.53 17.70 16.35
C MET A 2 13.77 16.26 15.94
N ASN A 3 13.53 15.29 16.85
CA ASN A 3 13.55 13.86 16.50
C ASN A 3 12.49 13.64 15.43
N LYS A 4 12.91 13.49 14.19
CA LYS A 4 12.02 13.13 13.09
C LYS A 4 11.49 11.72 13.37
N THR A 5 10.22 11.59 13.71
CA THR A 5 9.60 10.28 13.91
C THR A 5 9.13 9.76 12.54
N TYR A 6 9.86 8.78 12.00
CA TYR A 6 9.46 8.09 10.77
C TYR A 6 8.38 7.05 11.08
N LYS A 7 7.51 6.78 10.09
CA LYS A 7 6.52 5.70 10.14
C LYS A 7 6.68 4.73 8.99
N PHE A 8 6.43 3.47 9.26
CA PHE A 8 6.66 2.39 8.33
C PHE A 8 5.39 1.56 8.14
N GLU A 9 4.96 1.47 6.88
CA GLU A 9 3.87 0.62 6.44
C GLU A 9 4.40 -0.54 5.61
N ILE A 10 4.02 -1.76 5.97
CA ILE A 10 4.44 -2.95 5.25
C ILE A 10 3.27 -3.50 4.42
N CYS A 11 3.49 -3.61 3.11
CA CYS A 11 2.55 -4.27 2.20
C CYS A 11 2.63 -5.78 2.39
N ILE A 12 1.51 -6.40 2.74
CA ILE A 12 1.43 -7.81 3.12
C ILE A 12 0.29 -8.52 2.38
N ASP A 13 0.41 -9.85 2.23
CA ASP A 13 -0.61 -10.73 1.64
C ASP A 13 -0.88 -11.99 2.48
N SER A 14 -0.41 -12.01 3.73
CA SER A 14 -0.58 -13.17 4.60
C SER A 14 -0.54 -12.81 6.08
N VAL A 15 -1.15 -13.66 6.89
CA VAL A 15 -1.09 -13.56 8.36
C VAL A 15 0.34 -13.60 8.88
N GLN A 16 1.19 -14.45 8.29
CA GLN A 16 2.58 -14.56 8.72
C GLN A 16 3.37 -13.28 8.44
N SER A 17 3.12 -12.64 7.28
CA SER A 17 3.71 -11.33 6.96
C SER A 17 3.30 -10.25 7.96
N ALA A 18 2.03 -10.24 8.42
CA ALA A 18 1.56 -9.31 9.44
C ALA A 18 2.29 -9.50 10.79
N ILE A 19 2.43 -10.77 11.22
CA ILE A 19 3.16 -11.12 12.45
C ILE A 19 4.62 -10.67 12.35
N ASN A 20 5.27 -10.90 11.21
CA ASN A 20 6.65 -10.49 10.97
C ASN A 20 6.80 -8.97 10.99
N ALA A 21 5.88 -8.24 10.35
CA ALA A 21 5.85 -6.78 10.34
C ALA A 21 5.70 -6.20 11.75
N GLN A 22 4.74 -6.70 12.53
CA GLN A 22 4.53 -6.29 13.92
C GLN A 22 5.80 -6.52 14.77
N LYS A 23 6.40 -7.71 14.68
CA LYS A 23 7.61 -8.05 15.43
C LYS A 23 8.82 -7.20 15.04
N ALA A 24 8.90 -6.80 13.79
CA ALA A 24 9.98 -5.96 13.26
C ALA A 24 9.83 -4.48 13.62
N GLY A 25 8.69 -4.06 14.20
CA GLY A 25 8.43 -2.70 14.64
C GLY A 25 7.79 -1.81 13.58
N ALA A 26 7.04 -2.38 12.63
CA ALA A 26 6.21 -1.61 11.73
C ALA A 26 5.08 -0.91 12.47
N ASP A 27 4.73 0.31 12.04
CA ASP A 27 3.60 1.08 12.60
C ASP A 27 2.27 0.60 12.02
N ARG A 28 2.29 0.18 10.74
CA ARG A 28 1.11 -0.15 9.96
C ARG A 28 1.41 -1.28 8.98
N VAL A 29 0.38 -2.04 8.64
CA VAL A 29 0.39 -2.96 7.50
C VAL A 29 -0.71 -2.57 6.53
N GLU A 30 -0.44 -2.68 5.23
CA GLU A 30 -1.45 -2.67 4.19
C GLU A 30 -1.69 -4.10 3.74
N LEU A 31 -2.88 -4.64 4.05
CA LEU A 31 -3.27 -5.97 3.65
C LEU A 31 -3.85 -5.96 2.23
N CYS A 32 -3.22 -6.73 1.38
CA CYS A 32 -3.60 -6.95 -0.01
C CYS A 32 -3.80 -8.44 -0.27
N ASP A 33 -4.49 -8.76 -1.34
CA ASP A 33 -4.39 -10.03 -2.04
C ASP A 33 -3.72 -9.80 -3.40
N ASN A 34 -3.34 -10.84 -4.12
CA ASN A 34 -2.88 -10.80 -5.51
C ASN A 34 -1.82 -9.70 -5.80
N LEU A 35 -0.76 -9.66 -5.00
CA LEU A 35 0.31 -8.66 -5.12
C LEU A 35 1.05 -8.72 -6.48
N PHE A 36 0.93 -9.80 -7.24
CA PHE A 36 1.48 -9.89 -8.60
C PHE A 36 0.77 -8.95 -9.59
N GLU A 37 -0.49 -8.59 -9.31
CA GLU A 37 -1.24 -7.57 -10.07
C GLU A 37 -1.30 -6.20 -9.35
N GLY A 38 -0.44 -6.00 -8.35
CA GLY A 38 -0.35 -4.74 -7.61
C GLY A 38 -1.30 -4.64 -6.42
N GLY A 39 -1.95 -5.75 -6.02
CA GLY A 39 -2.84 -5.82 -4.88
C GLY A 39 -4.31 -5.64 -5.23
N THR A 40 -5.15 -6.53 -4.69
CA THR A 40 -6.62 -6.49 -4.72
C THR A 40 -7.18 -6.65 -3.32
N THR A 41 -8.51 -6.51 -3.15
CA THR A 41 -9.17 -6.66 -1.84
C THR A 41 -8.99 -8.08 -1.31
N SER A 42 -8.55 -8.19 -0.05
CA SER A 42 -8.41 -9.47 0.64
C SER A 42 -9.75 -9.99 1.15
N SER A 43 -9.88 -11.31 1.29
CA SER A 43 -11.08 -11.93 1.85
C SER A 43 -11.34 -11.46 3.30
N ALA A 44 -12.62 -11.44 3.70
CA ALA A 44 -13.04 -11.14 5.07
C ALA A 44 -12.35 -12.06 6.11
N GLY A 45 -12.14 -13.34 5.77
CA GLY A 45 -11.42 -14.30 6.62
C GLY A 45 -9.96 -13.91 6.83
N MET A 46 -9.27 -13.44 5.79
CA MET A 46 -7.90 -12.95 5.89
C MET A 46 -7.82 -11.69 6.77
N ILE A 47 -8.70 -10.70 6.54
CA ILE A 47 -8.78 -9.46 7.34
C ILE A 47 -8.96 -9.79 8.82
N LYS A 48 -9.97 -10.62 9.15
CA LYS A 48 -10.25 -11.05 10.52
C LYS A 48 -9.02 -11.70 11.14
N ARG A 49 -8.40 -12.64 10.44
CA ARG A 49 -7.28 -13.41 10.99
C ARG A 49 -6.03 -12.56 11.20
N VAL A 50 -5.73 -11.62 10.32
CA VAL A 50 -4.63 -10.65 10.49
C VAL A 50 -4.89 -9.79 11.73
N LYS A 51 -6.10 -9.25 11.91
CA LYS A 51 -6.46 -8.44 13.08
C LYS A 51 -6.29 -9.19 14.41
N GLU A 52 -6.65 -10.47 14.43
CA GLU A 52 -6.49 -11.34 15.62
C GLU A 52 -5.00 -11.63 15.93
N MET A 53 -4.18 -11.89 14.89
CA MET A 53 -2.82 -12.40 15.08
C MET A 53 -1.74 -11.33 15.16
N ALA A 54 -2.04 -10.11 14.72
CA ALA A 54 -1.14 -8.97 14.75
C ALA A 54 -1.84 -7.72 15.35
N PRO A 55 -2.36 -7.79 16.59
CA PRO A 55 -3.15 -6.70 17.18
C PRO A 55 -2.33 -5.46 17.55
N GLY A 56 -1.01 -5.55 17.56
CA GLY A 56 -0.10 -4.45 17.92
C GLY A 56 0.35 -3.58 16.72
N VAL A 57 -0.18 -3.81 15.54
CA VAL A 57 0.09 -3.00 14.34
C VAL A 57 -1.22 -2.51 13.73
N GLN A 58 -1.26 -1.29 13.20
CA GLN A 58 -2.45 -0.79 12.51
C GLN A 58 -2.71 -1.60 11.23
N LEU A 59 -3.95 -2.04 11.03
CA LEU A 59 -4.36 -2.77 9.84
C LEU A 59 -5.11 -1.85 8.87
N PHE A 60 -4.48 -1.53 7.75
CA PHE A 60 -5.13 -0.91 6.59
C PHE A 60 -5.41 -1.98 5.55
N VAL A 61 -6.54 -1.84 4.84
CA VAL A 61 -6.95 -2.81 3.82
C VAL A 61 -7.12 -2.10 2.48
N ILE A 62 -6.50 -2.68 1.44
CA ILE A 62 -6.74 -2.20 0.09
C ILE A 62 -8.15 -2.59 -0.36
N ILE A 63 -8.86 -1.64 -0.94
CA ILE A 63 -10.15 -1.86 -1.60
C ILE A 63 -9.94 -1.62 -3.09
N ARG A 64 -9.79 -2.70 -3.82
CA ARG A 64 -9.55 -2.74 -5.26
C ARG A 64 -10.12 -4.04 -5.81
N PRO A 65 -11.22 -3.99 -6.58
CA PRO A 65 -12.00 -5.18 -6.95
C PRO A 65 -11.27 -6.09 -7.95
N ARG A 66 -10.33 -5.56 -8.70
CA ARG A 66 -9.55 -6.28 -9.74
C ARG A 66 -8.18 -5.66 -9.98
N GLY A 67 -7.31 -6.39 -10.65
CA GLY A 67 -6.09 -5.87 -11.29
C GLY A 67 -6.39 -4.94 -12.48
N GLY A 68 -5.36 -4.57 -13.22
CA GLY A 68 -5.44 -3.65 -14.36
C GLY A 68 -5.50 -2.19 -13.95
N ASP A 69 -6.29 -1.38 -14.67
CA ASP A 69 -6.41 0.06 -14.49
C ASP A 69 -7.23 0.47 -13.24
N PHE A 70 -7.51 1.76 -13.12
CA PHE A 70 -8.25 2.34 -12.00
C PHE A 70 -9.53 3.07 -12.43
N LEU A 71 -10.01 2.76 -13.65
CA LEU A 71 -11.30 3.21 -14.18
C LEU A 71 -12.34 2.14 -13.87
N TYR A 72 -13.29 2.42 -13.01
CA TYR A 72 -14.27 1.45 -12.52
C TYR A 72 -15.66 1.67 -13.09
N THR A 73 -16.38 0.58 -13.31
CA THR A 73 -17.81 0.58 -13.60
C THR A 73 -18.63 0.85 -12.34
N ASN A 74 -19.91 1.17 -12.50
CA ASN A 74 -20.82 1.35 -11.36
C ASN A 74 -20.90 0.08 -10.49
N ASP A 75 -20.93 -1.12 -11.10
CA ASP A 75 -20.99 -2.38 -10.36
C ASP A 75 -19.69 -2.62 -9.56
N GLU A 76 -18.53 -2.27 -10.12
CA GLU A 76 -17.26 -2.35 -9.40
C GLU A 76 -17.21 -1.37 -8.21
N ILE A 77 -17.77 -0.17 -8.37
CA ILE A 77 -17.88 0.81 -7.28
C ILE A 77 -18.79 0.27 -6.17
N GLU A 78 -19.93 -0.34 -6.51
CA GLU A 78 -20.81 -0.97 -5.51
C GLU A 78 -20.13 -2.11 -4.76
N VAL A 79 -19.30 -2.93 -5.44
CA VAL A 79 -18.43 -3.94 -4.79
C VAL A 79 -17.46 -3.28 -3.82
N MET A 80 -16.80 -2.19 -4.23
CA MET A 80 -15.86 -1.47 -3.37
C MET A 80 -16.55 -0.90 -2.12
N LEU A 81 -17.75 -0.36 -2.24
CA LEU A 81 -18.55 0.15 -1.11
C LEU A 81 -18.93 -0.97 -0.14
N ALA A 82 -19.34 -2.14 -0.65
CA ALA A 82 -19.64 -3.31 0.15
C ALA A 82 -18.39 -3.83 0.89
N ASP A 83 -17.25 -3.89 0.22
CA ASP A 83 -15.97 -4.30 0.81
C ASP A 83 -15.53 -3.35 1.93
N ILE A 84 -15.71 -2.03 1.76
CA ILE A 84 -15.45 -1.04 2.82
C ILE A 84 -16.32 -1.32 4.05
N ALA A 85 -17.63 -1.57 3.83
CA ALA A 85 -18.55 -1.86 4.94
C ALA A 85 -18.14 -3.14 5.71
N ILE A 86 -17.73 -4.19 4.99
CA ILE A 86 -17.22 -5.43 5.58
C ILE A 86 -15.92 -5.17 6.35
N ALA A 87 -14.93 -4.49 5.75
CA ALA A 87 -13.66 -4.18 6.39
C ALA A 87 -13.87 -3.38 7.69
N ARG A 88 -14.74 -2.37 7.66
CA ARG A 88 -15.12 -1.61 8.86
C ARG A 88 -15.72 -2.49 9.95
N SER A 89 -16.65 -3.38 9.59
CA SER A 89 -17.28 -4.29 10.56
C SER A 89 -16.28 -5.23 11.24
N LEU A 90 -15.16 -5.52 10.58
CA LEU A 90 -14.05 -6.32 11.09
C LEU A 90 -13.03 -5.50 11.91
N GLY A 91 -13.25 -4.20 12.08
CA GLY A 91 -12.45 -3.33 12.94
C GLY A 91 -11.09 -3.00 12.38
N VAL A 92 -10.97 -2.79 11.07
CA VAL A 92 -9.74 -2.28 10.45
C VAL A 92 -9.43 -0.85 10.90
N ASP A 93 -8.18 -0.42 10.76
CA ASP A 93 -7.73 0.89 11.22
C ASP A 93 -7.67 1.93 10.09
N GLY A 94 -7.93 1.53 8.85
CA GLY A 94 -7.98 2.43 7.69
C GLY A 94 -8.23 1.69 6.37
N ILE A 95 -8.53 2.48 5.35
CA ILE A 95 -8.85 2.02 4.00
C ILE A 95 -7.84 2.61 3.01
N VAL A 96 -7.44 1.80 2.05
CA VAL A 96 -6.58 2.20 0.93
C VAL A 96 -7.33 1.93 -0.36
N SER A 97 -7.51 2.95 -1.20
CA SER A 97 -8.16 2.80 -2.51
C SER A 97 -7.81 3.96 -3.44
N GLY A 98 -8.35 3.98 -4.64
CA GLY A 98 -8.18 5.07 -5.60
C GLY A 98 -8.88 4.77 -6.91
N ALA A 99 -9.41 5.79 -7.56
CA ALA A 99 -10.09 5.71 -8.84
C ALA A 99 -9.71 6.89 -9.73
N LEU A 100 -9.63 6.64 -11.03
CA LEU A 100 -9.31 7.62 -12.06
C LEU A 100 -10.39 7.66 -13.13
N LEU A 101 -10.54 8.81 -13.78
CA LEU A 101 -11.33 8.99 -14.99
C LEU A 101 -10.54 8.54 -16.24
N PRO A 102 -11.20 8.38 -17.41
CA PRO A 102 -10.55 7.94 -18.64
C PRO A 102 -9.38 8.82 -19.10
N ASP A 103 -9.39 10.11 -18.73
CA ASP A 103 -8.34 11.07 -19.06
C ASP A 103 -7.17 11.06 -18.07
N GLY A 104 -7.23 10.19 -17.03
CA GLY A 104 -6.22 10.11 -15.98
C GLY A 104 -6.38 11.12 -14.85
N SER A 105 -7.44 11.93 -14.83
CA SER A 105 -7.76 12.78 -13.68
C SER A 105 -8.37 11.96 -12.53
N ILE A 106 -8.35 12.50 -11.31
CA ILE A 106 -9.00 11.86 -10.15
C ILE A 106 -10.51 11.78 -10.36
N ASP A 107 -11.09 10.60 -10.20
CA ASP A 107 -12.54 10.44 -10.11
C ASP A 107 -13.05 10.94 -8.75
N VAL A 108 -13.22 12.26 -8.68
CA VAL A 108 -13.60 12.97 -7.44
C VAL A 108 -14.93 12.46 -6.90
N GLU A 109 -15.90 12.14 -7.76
CA GLU A 109 -17.22 11.65 -7.34
C GLU A 109 -17.11 10.27 -6.66
N THR A 110 -16.42 9.34 -7.31
CA THR A 110 -16.17 8.01 -6.74
C THR A 110 -15.36 8.08 -5.45
N ILE A 111 -14.27 8.87 -5.41
CA ILE A 111 -13.46 9.01 -4.21
C ILE A 111 -14.25 9.61 -3.05
N GLN A 112 -15.13 10.58 -3.32
CA GLN A 112 -16.02 11.14 -2.28
C GLN A 112 -16.97 10.08 -1.72
N LYS A 113 -17.55 9.20 -2.56
CA LYS A 113 -18.39 8.08 -2.13
C LYS A 113 -17.62 7.10 -1.24
N LEU A 114 -16.41 6.71 -1.67
CA LEU A 114 -15.56 5.78 -0.91
C LEU A 114 -15.14 6.37 0.44
N ILE A 115 -14.72 7.64 0.50
CA ILE A 115 -14.38 8.31 1.75
C ILE A 115 -15.60 8.40 2.68
N SER A 116 -16.77 8.71 2.14
CA SER A 116 -18.02 8.76 2.92
C SER A 116 -18.36 7.39 3.53
N ALA A 117 -18.14 6.30 2.78
CA ALA A 117 -18.33 4.94 3.26
C ALA A 117 -17.32 4.54 4.36
N CYS A 118 -16.15 5.16 4.40
CA CYS A 118 -15.16 4.93 5.45
C CYS A 118 -15.58 5.50 6.82
N GLU A 119 -16.54 6.43 6.87
CA GLU A 119 -16.96 7.17 8.08
C GLU A 119 -15.75 7.84 8.78
N HIS A 120 -15.34 7.32 9.95
CA HIS A 120 -14.24 7.87 10.74
C HIS A 120 -12.86 7.29 10.40
N LEU A 121 -12.81 6.24 9.56
CA LEU A 121 -11.54 5.61 9.20
C LEU A 121 -10.72 6.52 8.26
N PRO A 122 -9.41 6.62 8.46
CA PRO A 122 -8.55 7.34 7.54
C PRO A 122 -8.50 6.65 6.17
N PHE A 123 -8.57 7.48 5.12
CA PHE A 123 -8.45 7.04 3.73
C PHE A 123 -7.07 7.38 3.17
N THR A 124 -6.42 6.40 2.55
CA THR A 124 -5.19 6.54 1.79
C THR A 124 -5.48 6.37 0.31
N PHE A 125 -5.10 7.33 -0.52
CA PHE A 125 -5.14 7.18 -1.97
C PHE A 125 -3.89 6.42 -2.41
N HIS A 126 -4.08 5.26 -3.06
CA HIS A 126 -2.98 4.37 -3.45
C HIS A 126 -2.26 4.82 -4.73
N ARG A 127 -1.42 3.95 -5.30
CA ARG A 127 -0.59 4.23 -6.47
C ARG A 127 -1.35 4.51 -7.79
N ALA A 128 -2.68 4.54 -7.80
CA ALA A 128 -3.41 5.19 -8.89
C ALA A 128 -2.94 6.64 -9.08
N PHE A 129 -2.44 7.29 -8.02
CA PHE A 129 -1.81 8.60 -8.09
C PHE A 129 -0.62 8.65 -9.06
N ASP A 130 0.18 7.57 -9.13
CA ASP A 130 1.31 7.50 -10.06
C ASP A 130 0.88 7.39 -11.54
N MET A 131 -0.42 7.17 -11.80
CA MET A 131 -1.02 7.08 -13.14
C MET A 131 -1.86 8.31 -13.50
N CYS A 132 -1.93 9.33 -12.63
CA CYS A 132 -2.70 10.53 -12.92
C CYS A 132 -2.00 11.40 -13.97
N ASN A 133 -2.81 12.18 -14.71
CA ASN A 133 -2.33 13.06 -15.77
C ASN A 133 -1.66 14.34 -15.26
N ASP A 134 -2.11 14.87 -14.09
CA ASP A 134 -1.59 16.08 -13.45
C ASP A 134 -1.49 15.86 -11.93
N PRO A 135 -0.29 15.53 -11.39
CA PRO A 135 -0.11 15.24 -9.99
C PRO A 135 -0.30 16.45 -9.06
N GLU A 136 -0.06 17.66 -9.52
CA GLU A 136 -0.22 18.87 -8.72
C GLU A 136 -1.71 19.15 -8.49
N VAL A 137 -2.52 19.09 -9.54
CA VAL A 137 -3.97 19.21 -9.46
C VAL A 137 -4.58 18.06 -8.67
N ALA A 138 -4.14 16.82 -8.94
CA ALA A 138 -4.60 15.63 -8.23
C ALA A 138 -4.37 15.72 -6.71
N LEU A 139 -3.19 16.18 -6.29
CA LEU A 139 -2.86 16.34 -4.87
C LEU A 139 -3.80 17.34 -4.16
N GLU A 140 -4.08 18.49 -4.78
CA GLU A 140 -5.00 19.47 -4.22
C GLU A 140 -6.45 18.94 -4.14
N GLN A 141 -6.89 18.16 -5.13
CA GLN A 141 -8.20 17.50 -5.08
C GLN A 141 -8.29 16.52 -3.91
N LEU A 142 -7.27 15.67 -3.72
CA LEU A 142 -7.23 14.70 -2.62
C LEU A 142 -7.16 15.36 -1.24
N ILE A 143 -6.46 16.49 -1.12
CA ILE A 143 -6.46 17.32 0.10
C ILE A 143 -7.87 17.85 0.39
N LYS A 144 -8.56 18.41 -0.61
CA LYS A 144 -9.92 18.92 -0.45
C LYS A 144 -10.93 17.83 -0.09
N LEU A 145 -10.74 16.62 -0.61
CA LEU A 145 -11.56 15.45 -0.28
C LEU A 145 -11.32 14.91 1.13
N GLY A 146 -10.24 15.34 1.81
CA GLY A 146 -9.93 14.92 3.17
C GLY A 146 -9.14 13.62 3.26
N CYS A 147 -8.52 13.16 2.16
CA CYS A 147 -7.58 12.05 2.19
C CYS A 147 -6.47 12.31 3.22
N LYS A 148 -6.10 11.30 3.96
CA LYS A 148 -5.03 11.42 4.98
C LYS A 148 -3.65 11.16 4.42
N ARG A 149 -3.55 10.34 3.37
CA ARG A 149 -2.29 9.93 2.73
C ARG A 149 -2.46 9.79 1.23
N VAL A 150 -1.34 9.97 0.53
CA VAL A 150 -1.16 9.57 -0.87
C VAL A 150 0.06 8.68 -0.94
N LEU A 151 -0.10 7.44 -1.42
CA LEU A 151 0.99 6.52 -1.71
C LEU A 151 1.51 6.77 -3.13
N THR A 152 2.79 7.08 -3.25
CA THR A 152 3.40 7.39 -4.55
C THR A 152 4.85 6.96 -4.63
N SER A 153 5.32 6.69 -5.83
CA SER A 153 6.74 6.57 -6.21
C SER A 153 7.25 7.81 -6.96
N GLY A 154 6.49 8.92 -6.93
CA GLY A 154 6.80 10.13 -7.68
C GLY A 154 6.56 9.97 -9.18
N LEU A 155 5.51 9.23 -9.57
CA LEU A 155 5.14 8.97 -10.97
C LEU A 155 6.26 8.27 -11.77
N LYS A 156 7.09 7.50 -11.09
CA LYS A 156 8.18 6.71 -11.67
C LYS A 156 8.02 5.24 -11.26
N GLN A 157 8.81 4.39 -11.88
CA GLN A 157 8.78 2.96 -11.59
C GLN A 157 9.11 2.67 -10.12
N THR A 158 10.07 3.39 -9.56
CA THR A 158 10.53 3.26 -8.17
C THR A 158 10.77 4.63 -7.54
N ALA A 159 10.70 4.72 -6.21
CA ALA A 159 10.81 5.96 -5.46
C ALA A 159 12.20 6.63 -5.58
N ASP A 160 13.26 5.84 -5.74
CA ASP A 160 14.63 6.37 -5.94
C ASP A 160 14.79 7.12 -7.27
N ILE A 161 14.07 6.68 -8.32
CA ILE A 161 14.01 7.41 -9.60
C ILE A 161 13.09 8.64 -9.50
N GLY A 162 12.08 8.56 -8.61
CA GLY A 162 11.05 9.59 -8.42
C GLY A 162 11.38 10.67 -7.39
N ILE A 163 12.59 10.70 -6.82
CA ILE A 163 12.98 11.59 -5.71
C ILE A 163 12.59 13.05 -5.94
N GLU A 164 12.88 13.60 -7.12
CA GLU A 164 12.60 15.02 -7.44
C GLU A 164 11.09 15.32 -7.38
N ASN A 165 10.27 14.44 -7.96
CA ASN A 165 8.82 14.59 -7.95
C ASN A 165 8.26 14.42 -6.53
N ILE A 166 8.75 13.43 -5.77
CA ILE A 166 8.34 13.22 -4.37
C ILE A 166 8.66 14.46 -3.54
N ALA A 167 9.85 15.07 -3.68
CA ALA A 167 10.22 16.28 -2.95
C ALA A 167 9.30 17.47 -3.28
N LYS A 168 8.90 17.63 -4.55
CA LYS A 168 7.90 18.64 -4.97
C LYS A 168 6.54 18.38 -4.30
N LEU A 169 6.07 17.13 -4.33
CA LEU A 169 4.79 16.74 -3.71
C LEU A 169 4.81 16.95 -2.19
N VAL A 170 5.91 16.61 -1.51
CA VAL A 170 6.07 16.86 -0.06
C VAL A 170 6.00 18.36 0.23
N THR A 171 6.67 19.18 -0.58
CA THR A 171 6.62 20.65 -0.44
C THR A 171 5.21 21.19 -0.67
N GLN A 172 4.54 20.75 -1.74
CA GLN A 172 3.17 21.15 -2.06
C GLN A 172 2.18 20.70 -0.98
N ALA A 173 2.33 19.47 -0.49
CA ALA A 173 1.47 18.92 0.56
C ALA A 173 1.47 19.81 1.82
N ASN A 174 2.62 20.39 2.16
CA ASN A 174 2.77 21.33 3.30
C ASN A 174 2.05 20.85 4.56
N SER A 175 2.22 19.59 4.93
CA SER A 175 1.58 18.91 6.06
C SER A 175 0.04 18.82 6.02
N ARG A 176 -0.62 19.23 4.92
CA ARG A 176 -2.09 19.10 4.75
C ARG A 176 -2.52 17.66 4.45
N ILE A 177 -1.63 16.89 3.86
CA ILE A 177 -1.76 15.46 3.56
C ILE A 177 -0.39 14.80 3.70
N THR A 178 -0.34 13.53 4.08
CA THR A 178 0.93 12.80 4.17
C THR A 178 1.30 12.19 2.82
N ILE A 179 2.52 12.43 2.36
CA ILE A 179 3.11 11.70 1.23
C ILE A 179 3.75 10.43 1.78
N LEU A 180 3.13 9.29 1.48
CA LEU A 180 3.60 7.95 1.81
C LEU A 180 4.46 7.46 0.63
N VAL A 181 5.75 7.33 0.84
CA VAL A 181 6.69 6.99 -0.24
C VAL A 181 6.82 5.48 -0.39
N GLY A 182 6.52 4.96 -1.58
CA GLY A 182 6.55 3.52 -1.85
C GLY A 182 7.15 3.14 -3.19
N SER A 183 7.27 1.85 -3.42
CA SER A 183 7.93 1.20 -4.56
C SER A 183 9.46 1.26 -4.53
N GLY A 184 10.07 0.09 -4.42
CA GLY A 184 11.53 -0.05 -4.46
C GLY A 184 12.27 0.39 -3.20
N ILE A 185 11.59 0.62 -2.08
CA ILE A 185 12.21 0.98 -0.79
C ILE A 185 12.96 -0.23 -0.23
N LYS A 186 14.24 -0.02 0.10
CA LYS A 186 15.20 -1.05 0.58
C LYS A 186 16.13 -0.46 1.65
N PRO A 187 16.86 -1.32 2.42
CA PRO A 187 17.80 -0.84 3.43
C PRO A 187 18.89 0.10 2.90
N ASN A 188 19.29 -0.09 1.64
CA ASN A 188 20.38 0.69 1.03
C ASN A 188 19.95 2.02 0.41
N ASN A 189 18.63 2.32 0.29
CA ASN A 189 18.17 3.56 -0.32
C ASN A 189 17.22 4.41 0.55
N ILE A 190 16.57 3.84 1.57
CA ILE A 190 15.54 4.52 2.36
C ILE A 190 16.06 5.80 3.03
N ALA A 191 17.28 5.79 3.56
CA ALA A 191 17.87 6.96 4.21
C ALA A 191 18.11 8.10 3.21
N HIS A 192 18.65 7.78 2.02
CA HIS A 192 18.85 8.75 0.95
C HIS A 192 17.53 9.35 0.47
N ILE A 193 16.51 8.51 0.24
CA ILE A 193 15.18 8.97 -0.17
C ILE A 193 14.59 9.91 0.90
N ALA A 194 14.68 9.55 2.17
CA ALA A 194 14.15 10.37 3.26
C ALA A 194 14.84 11.74 3.37
N GLN A 195 16.16 11.77 3.24
CA GLN A 195 16.95 13.01 3.27
C GLN A 195 16.64 13.91 2.09
N SER A 196 16.53 13.34 0.89
CA SER A 196 16.31 14.08 -0.34
C SER A 196 14.88 14.58 -0.52
N THR A 197 13.89 13.86 0.00
CA THR A 197 12.47 14.19 -0.20
C THR A 197 11.84 14.88 1.00
N LEU A 198 12.44 14.76 2.19
CA LEU A 198 11.87 15.17 3.48
C LEU A 198 10.57 14.44 3.85
N ALA A 199 10.25 13.33 3.18
CA ALA A 199 9.13 12.48 3.55
C ALA A 199 9.36 11.77 4.89
N HIS A 200 8.27 11.41 5.58
CA HIS A 200 8.31 10.81 6.91
C HIS A 200 7.62 9.46 7.00
N GLU A 201 6.82 9.08 6.00
CA GLU A 201 6.16 7.78 5.95
C GLU A 201 6.64 6.98 4.73
N PHE A 202 6.95 5.70 4.95
CA PHE A 202 7.52 4.81 3.93
C PHE A 202 6.74 3.52 3.87
N HIS A 203 6.47 3.08 2.64
CA HIS A 203 5.73 1.87 2.31
C HIS A 203 6.63 0.90 1.54
N PHE A 204 6.72 -0.35 2.00
CA PHE A 204 7.49 -1.39 1.34
C PHE A 204 7.00 -2.79 1.73
N SER A 205 7.32 -3.80 0.90
CA SER A 205 6.86 -5.18 1.15
C SER A 205 7.90 -6.05 1.86
N ALA A 206 9.20 -5.77 1.68
CA ALA A 206 10.30 -6.59 2.18
C ALA A 206 10.08 -8.11 1.92
N ARG A 207 9.52 -8.46 0.76
CA ARG A 207 9.17 -9.86 0.41
C ARG A 207 10.42 -10.67 0.12
N LYS A 208 10.40 -11.89 0.61
CA LYS A 208 11.40 -12.91 0.37
C LYS A 208 10.72 -14.19 -0.10
N GLU A 209 11.31 -14.82 -1.08
CA GLU A 209 10.89 -16.11 -1.58
C GLU A 209 11.30 -17.22 -0.60
N SER A 210 10.40 -18.18 -0.43
CA SER A 210 10.64 -19.43 0.29
C SER A 210 10.05 -20.59 -0.49
N THR A 211 10.70 -21.73 -0.46
CA THR A 211 10.20 -22.93 -1.12
C THR A 211 9.01 -23.52 -0.38
N SER A 212 7.99 -23.94 -1.12
CA SER A 212 6.86 -24.69 -0.58
C SER A 212 7.33 -25.97 0.14
N LYS A 213 6.66 -26.31 1.25
CA LYS A 213 6.86 -27.55 1.99
C LYS A 213 6.17 -28.77 1.35
N MET A 214 5.48 -28.58 0.21
CA MET A 214 4.90 -29.70 -0.52
C MET A 214 5.99 -30.66 -1.01
N THR A 215 5.83 -31.95 -0.72
CA THR A 215 6.77 -33.01 -1.14
C THR A 215 6.48 -33.49 -2.55
N PHE A 216 5.21 -33.61 -2.92
CA PHE A 216 4.79 -33.91 -4.28
C PHE A 216 4.69 -32.61 -5.09
N LYS A 217 5.29 -32.59 -6.28
CA LYS A 217 5.28 -31.46 -7.21
C LYS A 217 4.98 -31.99 -8.61
N ASN A 218 3.80 -31.65 -9.15
CA ASN A 218 3.49 -31.90 -10.55
C ASN A 218 4.20 -30.84 -11.41
N GLN A 219 5.13 -31.29 -12.26
CA GLN A 219 5.93 -30.39 -13.11
C GLN A 219 5.24 -30.11 -14.46
N ASP A 220 4.16 -30.82 -14.78
CA ASP A 220 3.48 -30.73 -16.07
C ASP A 220 2.32 -29.71 -16.05
N ILE A 221 2.04 -29.09 -14.92
CA ILE A 221 0.91 -28.16 -14.75
C ILE A 221 1.40 -26.81 -14.22
N ASN A 222 0.95 -25.76 -14.85
CA ASN A 222 1.01 -24.38 -14.34
C ASN A 222 -0.41 -23.90 -14.10
N MET A 223 -0.75 -23.52 -12.85
CA MET A 223 -2.09 -23.07 -12.44
C MET A 223 -2.31 -21.58 -12.70
N GLY A 224 -1.25 -20.78 -12.78
CA GLY A 224 -1.33 -19.34 -12.96
C GLY A 224 -1.32 -18.90 -14.43
N GLY A 225 -2.08 -17.83 -14.76
CA GLY A 225 -2.05 -17.20 -16.08
C GLY A 225 -0.85 -16.29 -16.32
N ILE A 226 0.00 -16.05 -15.32
CA ILE A 226 1.17 -15.17 -15.41
C ILE A 226 2.43 -16.02 -15.55
N ALA A 227 3.09 -15.91 -16.69
CA ALA A 227 4.33 -16.64 -16.93
C ALA A 227 5.43 -16.25 -15.93
N GLY A 228 6.17 -17.25 -15.42
CA GLY A 228 7.31 -17.00 -14.54
C GLY A 228 7.01 -16.92 -13.05
N ILE A 229 5.75 -17.08 -12.61
CA ILE A 229 5.43 -17.27 -11.19
C ILE A 229 5.63 -18.73 -10.83
N PRO A 230 6.58 -19.07 -9.92
CA PRO A 230 6.83 -20.45 -9.55
C PRO A 230 5.68 -21.03 -8.72
N GLU A 231 5.12 -22.18 -9.13
CA GLU A 231 4.00 -22.85 -8.43
C GLU A 231 4.33 -23.29 -6.99
N PHE A 232 5.61 -23.56 -6.72
CA PHE A 232 6.07 -24.09 -5.45
C PHE A 232 6.94 -23.11 -4.66
N SER A 233 6.77 -21.82 -4.93
CA SER A 233 7.39 -20.73 -4.19
C SER A 233 6.34 -19.91 -3.48
N LEU A 234 6.63 -19.55 -2.24
CA LEU A 234 5.83 -18.67 -1.40
C LEU A 234 6.58 -17.36 -1.17
N PHE A 235 5.90 -16.25 -1.27
CA PHE A 235 6.50 -14.93 -1.01
C PHE A 235 5.90 -14.35 0.25
N GLN A 236 6.74 -14.01 1.24
CA GLN A 236 6.30 -13.45 2.52
C GLN A 236 7.20 -12.30 2.94
N SER A 237 6.65 -11.32 3.64
CA SER A 237 7.43 -10.23 4.22
C SER A 237 8.38 -10.80 5.29
N ASP A 238 9.68 -10.57 5.11
CA ASP A 238 10.74 -11.13 5.95
C ASP A 238 11.05 -10.21 7.14
N PHE A 239 11.09 -10.78 8.34
CA PHE A 239 11.35 -10.04 9.58
C PHE A 239 12.66 -9.26 9.53
N ASP A 240 13.75 -9.88 9.08
CA ASP A 240 15.07 -9.26 9.09
C ASP A 240 15.17 -8.14 8.04
N LEU A 241 14.58 -8.34 6.86
CA LEU A 241 14.52 -7.30 5.83
C LEU A 241 13.73 -6.08 6.31
N ILE A 242 12.56 -6.28 6.95
CA ILE A 242 11.78 -5.18 7.52
C ILE A 242 12.61 -4.45 8.56
N LYS A 243 13.14 -5.18 9.54
CA LYS A 243 13.93 -4.62 10.65
C LYS A 243 15.16 -3.85 10.16
N ASN A 244 15.87 -4.39 9.17
CA ASN A 244 17.04 -3.75 8.59
C ASN A 244 16.68 -2.48 7.82
N THR A 245 15.54 -2.48 7.10
CA THR A 245 15.05 -1.29 6.40
C THR A 245 14.69 -0.18 7.38
N ILE A 246 13.99 -0.50 8.46
CA ILE A 246 13.64 0.45 9.53
C ILE A 246 14.90 1.01 10.20
N LYS A 247 15.85 0.15 10.56
CA LYS A 247 17.11 0.58 11.20
C LYS A 247 17.96 1.49 10.32
N ALA A 248 17.96 1.28 9.01
CA ALA A 248 18.77 2.03 8.07
C ALA A 248 18.44 3.53 8.03
N ILE A 249 17.25 3.94 8.48
CA ILE A 249 16.85 5.36 8.52
C ILE A 249 16.91 5.95 9.93
N ILE A 250 16.71 5.12 10.97
CA ILE A 250 16.69 5.60 12.36
C ILE A 250 18.10 5.88 12.87
N ASN A 251 19.11 5.14 12.40
CA ASN A 251 20.50 5.22 12.86
C ASN A 251 21.35 6.20 12.05
N ASN A 252 20.76 6.92 11.08
CA ASN A 252 21.37 8.00 10.33
C ASN A 252 20.78 9.36 10.73
#